data_ed3a0d8a32245587fab9fa90384159b7
#
_entry.id   ed3a0d8a32245587fab9fa90384159b7
#
_cell.length_a   1.000
_cell.length_b   1.000
_cell.length_c   1.000
_cell.angle_alpha   90.00
_cell.angle_beta   90.00
_cell.angle_gamma   90.00
#
_symmetry.space_group_name_H-M   'P 1'
#
loop_
_entity.id
_entity.type
_entity.pdbx_description
1 polymer ?
#
loop_
_entity_poly.entity_id
_entity_poly.type
_entity_poly.pdbx_seq_one_letter_code
_entity_poly.pdbx_strand_id
1 'polypeptide(L)'
;MDETLYLNTAYSISIMVSAIAGVALLKGLKRLLILKTWILLGSFTSPLVMILSRFNFWGNLAVVSLLGASLGFAIPFCMDLLIRTIAIENRGKAGGTILFATFSSFLALYRSVFLFDLLTSGLLLSLWRLWSLPLAFLVSEERLSKDETLEKNHTFASVLKNRAFLLYFTAWLMFSLIDGFQTVVMNFKAAEFAFFMKIVEPCVAAFSALFVGAILDVVGRKRVLVFIFIFLGVAYAVLGLFPYSLISWIFYSVADGVAIGLAFVLFMIVIWGEISVGNSVKFYALGGIPFFLAEILSLVLEPFLILVPQSSALSLASFFLFIAVIPLVFAPETLPERVLRERELRSYIEWAKRVREKFTKG
;
A
#
# COMPACT_ATOMS: atom_id res chain seq x y z
N MET A 1 -10.61 24.05 16.01
CA MET A 1 -10.47 22.94 15.04
C MET A 1 -9.33 23.35 14.13
N ASP A 2 -8.23 22.61 14.14
CA ASP A 2 -6.97 23.07 13.56
C ASP A 2 -7.02 23.11 12.03
N GLU A 3 -6.46 24.20 11.43
CA GLU A 3 -6.34 24.33 9.98
C GLU A 3 -5.67 23.11 9.35
N THR A 4 -4.73 22.50 10.05
CA THR A 4 -4.02 21.28 9.65
C THR A 4 -4.97 20.09 9.39
N LEU A 5 -6.01 19.93 10.19
CA LEU A 5 -7.03 18.89 9.99
C LEU A 5 -7.74 19.05 8.66
N TYR A 6 -8.17 20.27 8.33
CA TYR A 6 -8.85 20.54 7.06
C TYR A 6 -7.92 20.33 5.84
N LEU A 7 -6.65 20.73 5.96
CA LEU A 7 -5.67 20.59 4.90
C LEU A 7 -5.36 19.10 4.62
N ASN A 8 -5.10 18.31 5.65
CA ASN A 8 -4.84 16.88 5.50
C ASN A 8 -6.06 16.12 4.97
N THR A 9 -7.26 16.44 5.49
CA THR A 9 -8.51 15.86 5.01
C THR A 9 -8.76 16.20 3.54
N ALA A 10 -8.54 17.45 3.13
CA ALA A 10 -8.69 17.87 1.75
C ALA A 10 -7.67 17.17 0.82
N TYR A 11 -6.44 16.97 1.28
CA TYR A 11 -5.43 16.22 0.56
C TYR A 11 -5.88 14.77 0.26
N SER A 12 -6.29 14.03 1.29
CA SER A 12 -6.72 12.63 1.17
C SER A 12 -8.01 12.48 0.36
N ILE A 13 -8.99 13.40 0.52
CA ILE A 13 -10.19 13.44 -0.32
C ILE A 13 -9.80 13.69 -1.79
N SER A 14 -8.89 14.63 -2.04
CA SER A 14 -8.48 14.98 -3.40
C SER A 14 -7.79 13.82 -4.10
N ILE A 15 -7.00 13.01 -3.37
CA ILE A 15 -6.39 11.77 -3.93
C ILE A 15 -7.50 10.79 -4.33
N MET A 16 -8.46 10.51 -3.46
CA MET A 16 -9.53 9.55 -3.74
C MET A 16 -10.41 9.99 -4.91
N VAL A 17 -10.85 11.25 -4.89
CA VAL A 17 -11.72 11.81 -5.94
C VAL A 17 -10.99 11.84 -7.28
N SER A 18 -9.72 12.27 -7.30
CA SER A 18 -8.95 12.33 -8.54
C SER A 18 -8.62 10.94 -9.10
N ALA A 19 -8.40 9.93 -8.25
CA ALA A 19 -8.22 8.55 -8.68
C ALA A 19 -9.47 8.01 -9.41
N ILE A 20 -10.66 8.27 -8.87
CA ILE A 20 -11.93 7.86 -9.48
C ILE A 20 -12.20 8.68 -10.75
N ALA A 21 -12.04 10.02 -10.70
CA ALA A 21 -12.24 10.91 -11.83
C ALA A 21 -11.25 10.61 -12.96
N GLY A 22 -10.00 10.34 -12.65
CA GLY A 22 -8.96 9.96 -13.60
C GLY A 22 -9.38 8.75 -14.44
N VAL A 23 -9.97 7.73 -13.80
CA VAL A 23 -10.47 6.54 -14.52
C VAL A 23 -11.56 6.88 -15.53
N ALA A 24 -12.40 7.88 -15.26
CA ALA A 24 -13.44 8.31 -16.17
C ALA A 24 -12.88 9.20 -17.30
N LEU A 25 -12.01 10.15 -16.95
CA LEU A 25 -11.48 11.17 -17.87
C LEU A 25 -10.42 10.62 -18.83
N LEU A 26 -9.59 9.69 -18.37
CA LEU A 26 -8.47 9.15 -19.14
C LEU A 26 -8.86 7.90 -19.98
N LYS A 27 -10.14 7.55 -19.98
CA LYS A 27 -10.65 6.43 -20.77
C LYS A 27 -10.36 6.63 -22.26
N GLY A 28 -9.69 5.65 -22.88
CA GLY A 28 -9.34 5.69 -24.31
C GLY A 28 -8.01 6.37 -24.62
N LEU A 29 -7.33 6.95 -23.64
CA LEU A 29 -5.96 7.43 -23.83
C LEU A 29 -4.95 6.30 -23.67
N LYS A 30 -3.84 6.41 -24.40
CA LYS A 30 -2.73 5.47 -24.28
C LYS A 30 -2.12 5.50 -22.87
N ARG A 31 -1.97 4.34 -22.22
CA ARG A 31 -1.47 4.22 -20.84
C ARG A 31 -0.11 4.90 -20.64
N LEU A 32 0.78 4.75 -21.61
CA LEU A 32 2.11 5.37 -21.56
C LEU A 32 2.03 6.91 -21.59
N LEU A 33 1.10 7.46 -22.36
CA LEU A 33 0.85 8.91 -22.37
C LEU A 33 0.35 9.37 -20.98
N ILE A 34 -0.59 8.62 -20.38
CA ILE A 34 -1.09 8.90 -19.03
C ILE A 34 0.05 8.91 -18.02
N LEU A 35 0.95 7.91 -18.06
CA LEU A 35 2.11 7.84 -17.19
C LEU A 35 3.03 9.07 -17.34
N LYS A 36 3.37 9.44 -18.58
CA LYS A 36 4.24 10.58 -18.86
C LYS A 36 3.61 11.90 -18.39
N THR A 37 2.32 12.11 -18.68
CA THR A 37 1.60 13.31 -18.22
C THR A 37 1.48 13.38 -16.71
N TRP A 38 1.31 12.24 -16.04
CA TRP A 38 1.27 12.16 -14.57
C TRP A 38 2.60 12.55 -13.92
N ILE A 39 3.72 12.04 -14.47
CA ILE A 39 5.07 12.40 -13.98
C ILE A 39 5.28 13.91 -14.12
N LEU A 40 4.97 14.48 -15.27
CA LEU A 40 5.11 15.91 -15.52
C LEU A 40 4.21 16.73 -14.59
N LEU A 41 2.92 16.39 -14.50
CA LEU A 41 1.97 17.07 -13.61
C LEU A 41 2.48 17.07 -12.16
N GLY A 42 2.93 15.92 -11.67
CA GLY A 42 3.46 15.81 -10.33
C GLY A 42 4.75 16.60 -10.11
N SER A 43 5.62 16.69 -11.12
CA SER A 43 6.85 17.47 -11.05
C SER A 43 6.59 18.98 -11.00
N PHE A 44 5.57 19.45 -11.71
CA PHE A 44 5.15 20.86 -11.66
C PHE A 44 4.37 21.23 -10.40
N THR A 45 3.62 20.30 -9.83
CA THR A 45 2.83 20.55 -8.62
C THR A 45 3.66 20.43 -7.33
N SER A 46 4.68 19.58 -7.29
CA SER A 46 5.51 19.39 -6.09
C SER A 46 6.15 20.67 -5.54
N PRO A 47 6.67 21.62 -6.39
CA PRO A 47 7.21 22.88 -5.89
C PRO A 47 6.18 23.79 -5.20
N LEU A 48 4.88 23.58 -5.44
CA LEU A 48 3.84 24.39 -4.80
C LEU A 48 3.84 24.25 -3.27
N VAL A 49 4.44 23.21 -2.73
CA VAL A 49 4.66 23.07 -1.27
C VAL A 49 5.44 24.27 -0.70
N MET A 50 6.36 24.87 -1.49
CA MET A 50 7.18 26.01 -1.05
C MET A 50 6.38 27.26 -0.73
N ILE A 51 5.20 27.40 -1.33
CA ILE A 51 4.38 28.60 -1.21
C ILE A 51 3.24 28.44 -0.20
N LEU A 52 3.08 27.26 0.41
CA LEU A 52 2.02 27.01 1.41
C LEU A 52 2.03 28.01 2.56
N SER A 53 3.22 28.41 3.05
CA SER A 53 3.34 29.39 4.14
C SER A 53 3.04 30.83 3.75
N ARG A 54 2.86 31.11 2.46
CA ARG A 54 2.62 32.47 1.91
C ARG A 54 1.15 32.76 1.63
N PHE A 55 0.29 31.75 1.67
CA PHE A 55 -1.13 31.89 1.40
C PHE A 55 -1.97 31.91 2.67
N ASN A 56 -3.17 32.47 2.55
CA ASN A 56 -4.22 32.29 3.53
C ASN A 56 -4.76 30.85 3.50
N PHE A 57 -5.64 30.50 4.42
CA PHE A 57 -6.24 29.18 4.53
C PHE A 57 -6.81 28.66 3.20
N TRP A 58 -7.56 29.48 2.45
CA TRP A 58 -8.17 29.08 1.17
C TRP A 58 -7.14 28.80 0.08
N GLY A 59 -6.07 29.59 0.05
CA GLY A 59 -4.96 29.37 -0.87
C GLY A 59 -4.21 28.07 -0.55
N ASN A 60 -3.95 27.81 0.74
CA ASN A 60 -3.34 26.57 1.19
C ASN A 60 -4.22 25.35 0.89
N LEU A 61 -5.55 25.47 1.10
CA LEU A 61 -6.51 24.42 0.76
C LEU A 61 -6.49 24.10 -0.75
N ALA A 62 -6.45 25.11 -1.60
CA ALA A 62 -6.37 24.92 -3.05
C ALA A 62 -5.06 24.22 -3.47
N VAL A 63 -3.92 24.65 -2.92
CA VAL A 63 -2.61 24.04 -3.21
C VAL A 63 -2.56 22.59 -2.76
N VAL A 64 -3.00 22.30 -1.53
CA VAL A 64 -2.99 20.94 -0.97
C VAL A 64 -3.94 20.04 -1.77
N SER A 65 -5.12 20.54 -2.15
CA SER A 65 -6.05 19.79 -3.01
C SER A 65 -5.46 19.49 -4.38
N LEU A 66 -4.74 20.44 -4.98
CA LEU A 66 -4.06 20.24 -6.27
C LEU A 66 -2.93 19.21 -6.16
N LEU A 67 -2.16 19.24 -5.07
CA LEU A 67 -1.13 18.23 -4.77
C LEU A 67 -1.72 16.83 -4.65
N GLY A 68 -2.79 16.70 -3.87
CA GLY A 68 -3.51 15.43 -3.73
C GLY A 68 -4.09 14.94 -5.06
N ALA A 69 -4.74 15.83 -5.80
CA ALA A 69 -5.30 15.51 -7.12
C ALA A 69 -4.20 15.07 -8.11
N SER A 70 -3.06 15.75 -8.13
CA SER A 70 -1.92 15.37 -8.99
C SER A 70 -1.35 14.00 -8.65
N LEU A 71 -1.42 13.58 -7.39
CA LEU A 71 -0.97 12.26 -6.97
C LEU A 71 -1.97 11.18 -7.38
N GLY A 72 -3.26 11.34 -7.05
CA GLY A 72 -4.28 10.30 -7.23
C GLY A 72 -4.63 10.01 -8.68
N PHE A 73 -4.58 11.05 -9.54
CA PHE A 73 -5.14 11.06 -10.89
C PHE A 73 -4.77 9.85 -11.78
N ALA A 74 -3.54 9.35 -11.73
CA ALA A 74 -3.10 8.26 -12.60
C ALA A 74 -2.60 7.02 -11.84
N ILE A 75 -2.64 6.99 -10.52
CA ILE A 75 -2.23 5.82 -9.73
C ILE A 75 -2.92 4.53 -10.22
N PRO A 76 -4.25 4.48 -10.45
CA PRO A 76 -4.90 3.26 -10.90
C PRO A 76 -4.38 2.75 -12.24
N PHE A 77 -4.02 3.66 -13.15
CA PHE A 77 -3.44 3.31 -14.46
C PHE A 77 -2.00 2.81 -14.33
N CYS A 78 -1.21 3.41 -13.44
CA CYS A 78 0.16 2.97 -13.20
C CYS A 78 0.19 1.56 -12.61
N MET A 79 -0.74 1.25 -11.69
CA MET A 79 -0.86 -0.09 -11.11
C MET A 79 -1.37 -1.11 -12.13
N ASP A 80 -2.34 -0.75 -12.97
CA ASP A 80 -2.80 -1.61 -14.07
C ASP A 80 -1.67 -1.88 -15.07
N LEU A 81 -0.88 -0.87 -15.42
CA LEU A 81 0.29 -1.02 -16.30
C LEU A 81 1.33 -1.98 -15.69
N LEU A 82 1.64 -1.79 -14.41
CA LEU A 82 2.57 -2.64 -13.68
C LEU A 82 2.15 -4.12 -13.71
N ILE A 83 0.89 -4.40 -13.38
CA ILE A 83 0.36 -5.77 -13.32
C ILE A 83 0.34 -6.45 -14.70
N ARG A 84 0.18 -5.70 -15.78
CA ARG A 84 0.21 -6.23 -17.16
C ARG A 84 1.61 -6.55 -17.62
N THR A 85 2.59 -5.81 -17.17
CA THR A 85 3.99 -6.01 -17.57
C THR A 85 4.67 -7.14 -16.81
N ILE A 86 4.14 -7.56 -15.66
CA ILE A 86 4.74 -8.56 -14.79
C ILE A 86 3.95 -9.87 -14.84
N ALA A 87 4.66 -10.96 -15.10
CA ALA A 87 4.07 -12.30 -15.04
C ALA A 87 3.52 -12.58 -13.63
N ILE A 88 2.35 -13.21 -13.56
CA ILE A 88 1.61 -13.45 -12.31
C ILE A 88 2.45 -14.14 -11.23
N GLU A 89 3.39 -14.97 -11.67
CA GLU A 89 4.32 -15.73 -10.82
C GLU A 89 5.38 -14.87 -10.12
N ASN A 90 5.61 -13.66 -10.59
CA ASN A 90 6.66 -12.75 -10.12
C ASN A 90 6.09 -11.44 -9.56
N ARG A 91 4.76 -11.29 -9.47
CA ARG A 91 4.13 -10.06 -9.01
C ARG A 91 4.46 -9.73 -7.57
N GLY A 92 4.55 -10.74 -6.72
CA GLY A 92 4.96 -10.56 -5.32
C GLY A 92 6.38 -10.04 -5.22
N LYS A 93 7.33 -10.65 -5.93
CA LYS A 93 8.74 -10.19 -5.96
C LYS A 93 8.86 -8.78 -6.50
N ALA A 94 8.22 -8.50 -7.62
CA ALA A 94 8.27 -7.18 -8.23
C ALA A 94 7.61 -6.12 -7.34
N GLY A 95 6.43 -6.41 -6.78
CA GLY A 95 5.76 -5.54 -5.83
C GLY A 95 6.60 -5.29 -4.58
N GLY A 96 7.22 -6.33 -4.04
CA GLY A 96 8.13 -6.23 -2.90
C GLY A 96 9.34 -5.34 -3.19
N THR A 97 9.96 -5.50 -4.36
CA THR A 97 11.10 -4.66 -4.78
C THR A 97 10.69 -3.20 -4.94
N ILE A 98 9.53 -2.93 -5.54
CA ILE A 98 9.01 -1.57 -5.73
C ILE A 98 8.73 -0.93 -4.37
N LEU A 99 8.09 -1.63 -3.44
CA LEU A 99 7.79 -1.10 -2.12
C LEU A 99 9.03 -0.94 -1.26
N PHE A 100 10.01 -1.84 -1.35
CA PHE A 100 11.31 -1.63 -0.73
C PHE A 100 11.94 -0.31 -1.18
N ALA A 101 12.00 -0.07 -2.49
CA ALA A 101 12.51 1.18 -3.05
C ALA A 101 11.68 2.39 -2.59
N THR A 102 10.34 2.25 -2.53
CA THR A 102 9.43 3.31 -2.09
C THR A 102 9.62 3.66 -0.62
N PHE A 103 9.61 2.68 0.29
CA PHE A 103 9.83 2.91 1.72
C PHE A 103 11.23 3.45 2.00
N SER A 104 12.27 2.92 1.34
CA SER A 104 13.64 3.42 1.47
C SER A 104 13.77 4.86 0.99
N SER A 105 13.14 5.20 -0.14
CA SER A 105 13.10 6.56 -0.67
C SER A 105 12.32 7.50 0.25
N PHE A 106 11.20 7.03 0.81
CA PHE A 106 10.43 7.81 1.79
C PHE A 106 11.26 8.14 3.03
N LEU A 107 11.99 7.17 3.59
CA LEU A 107 12.87 7.42 4.73
C LEU A 107 13.96 8.44 4.42
N ALA A 108 14.57 8.34 3.22
CA ALA A 108 15.60 9.29 2.77
C ALA A 108 15.00 10.70 2.57
N LEU A 109 13.83 10.80 1.93
CA LEU A 109 13.14 12.08 1.71
C LEU A 109 12.62 12.68 3.02
N TYR A 110 12.06 11.88 3.91
CA TYR A 110 11.63 12.31 5.24
C TYR A 110 12.78 12.93 6.01
N ARG A 111 13.96 12.29 5.97
CA ARG A 111 15.18 12.83 6.60
C ARG A 111 15.62 14.14 5.95
N SER A 112 15.58 14.23 4.62
CA SER A 112 16.00 15.44 3.90
C SER A 112 15.11 16.65 4.20
N VAL A 113 13.80 16.48 4.38
CA VAL A 113 12.87 17.57 4.74
C VAL A 113 13.23 18.20 6.10
N PHE A 114 13.82 17.44 7.04
CA PHE A 114 14.30 17.99 8.30
C PHE A 114 15.68 18.67 8.21
N LEU A 115 16.46 18.34 7.18
CA LEU A 115 17.80 18.89 6.99
C LEU A 115 17.82 20.16 6.12
N PHE A 116 16.83 20.30 5.25
CA PHE A 116 16.75 21.39 4.28
C PHE A 116 15.55 22.28 4.53
N ASP A 117 15.61 23.50 4.03
CA ASP A 117 14.49 24.43 4.01
C ASP A 117 13.37 23.93 3.06
N LEU A 118 12.18 24.51 3.20
CA LEU A 118 10.99 24.11 2.45
C LEU A 118 11.17 24.26 0.93
N LEU A 119 11.93 25.28 0.50
CA LEU A 119 12.26 25.52 -0.90
C LEU A 119 13.12 24.39 -1.49
N THR A 120 14.20 24.06 -0.83
CA THR A 120 15.10 22.97 -1.26
C THR A 120 14.37 21.63 -1.25
N SER A 121 13.55 21.36 -0.23
CA SER A 121 12.75 20.14 -0.16
C SER A 121 11.74 20.03 -1.31
N GLY A 122 11.06 21.10 -1.66
CA GLY A 122 10.14 21.11 -2.81
C GLY A 122 10.84 20.90 -4.16
N LEU A 123 12.03 21.48 -4.33
CA LEU A 123 12.86 21.25 -5.53
C LEU A 123 13.36 19.80 -5.60
N LEU A 124 13.82 19.24 -4.50
CA LEU A 124 14.24 17.83 -4.44
C LEU A 124 13.10 16.88 -4.80
N LEU A 125 11.89 17.10 -4.27
CA LEU A 125 10.71 16.32 -4.63
C LEU A 125 10.35 16.43 -6.11
N SER A 126 10.46 17.62 -6.69
CA SER A 126 10.24 17.85 -8.12
C SER A 126 11.26 17.11 -8.98
N LEU A 127 12.55 17.25 -8.66
CA LEU A 127 13.64 16.57 -9.37
C LEU A 127 13.53 15.05 -9.24
N TRP A 128 13.17 14.54 -8.06
CA TRP A 128 12.96 13.10 -7.85
C TRP A 128 11.82 12.54 -8.71
N ARG A 129 10.72 13.28 -8.87
CA ARG A 129 9.66 12.91 -9.81
C ARG A 129 10.09 12.98 -11.26
N LEU A 130 10.78 14.05 -11.68
CA LEU A 130 11.29 14.21 -13.04
C LEU A 130 12.28 13.11 -13.44
N TRP A 131 13.07 12.59 -12.49
CA TRP A 131 14.02 11.51 -12.73
C TRP A 131 13.38 10.23 -13.29
N SER A 132 12.10 10.02 -13.02
CA SER A 132 11.35 8.87 -13.58
C SER A 132 10.95 9.06 -15.06
N LEU A 133 10.98 10.27 -15.59
CA LEU A 133 10.55 10.58 -16.95
C LEU A 133 11.41 9.91 -18.04
N PRO A 134 12.75 9.94 -18.00
CA PRO A 134 13.59 9.20 -18.95
C PRO A 134 13.27 7.70 -18.97
N LEU A 135 13.01 7.09 -17.82
CA LEU A 135 12.63 5.67 -17.74
C LEU A 135 11.29 5.40 -18.43
N ALA A 136 10.32 6.32 -18.33
CA ALA A 136 9.05 6.21 -19.03
C ALA A 136 9.17 6.30 -20.57
N PHE A 137 10.26 6.86 -21.11
CA PHE A 137 10.55 6.85 -22.55
C PHE A 137 11.19 5.54 -23.02
N LEU A 138 11.80 4.76 -22.12
CA LEU A 138 12.37 3.44 -22.46
C LEU A 138 11.32 2.33 -22.56
N VAL A 139 10.11 2.58 -22.06
CA VAL A 139 8.99 1.62 -22.17
C VAL A 139 8.38 1.70 -23.58
N SER A 140 8.40 0.59 -24.33
CA SER A 140 7.81 0.52 -25.66
C SER A 140 6.30 0.25 -25.63
N GLU A 141 5.52 0.99 -26.46
CA GLU A 141 4.07 0.80 -26.57
C GLU A 141 3.67 -0.58 -27.14
N GLU A 142 4.49 -1.18 -28.00
CA GLU A 142 4.19 -2.47 -28.67
C GLU A 142 3.95 -3.63 -27.69
N ARG A 143 4.62 -3.61 -26.54
CA ARG A 143 4.41 -4.64 -25.51
C ARG A 143 3.08 -4.50 -24.78
N LEU A 144 2.48 -3.31 -24.81
CA LEU A 144 1.29 -2.95 -24.06
C LEU A 144 0.00 -3.07 -24.88
N SER A 145 0.09 -2.95 -26.21
CA SER A 145 -1.08 -2.94 -27.11
C SER A 145 -1.64 -4.32 -27.44
N LYS A 146 -0.87 -5.40 -27.26
CA LYS A 146 -1.29 -6.76 -27.62
C LYS A 146 -2.48 -7.30 -26.82
N ASP A 147 -2.75 -6.76 -25.63
CA ASP A 147 -3.79 -7.27 -24.73
C ASP A 147 -5.08 -6.42 -24.70
N GLU A 148 -5.12 -5.28 -25.43
CA GLU A 148 -6.29 -4.38 -25.38
C GLU A 148 -7.56 -4.93 -26.05
N THR A 149 -7.43 -5.87 -26.96
CA THR A 149 -8.56 -6.37 -27.78
C THR A 149 -9.50 -7.32 -27.04
N LEU A 150 -9.12 -7.85 -25.88
CA LEU A 150 -9.89 -8.83 -25.10
C LEU A 150 -10.42 -8.28 -23.76
N GLU A 151 -10.34 -6.97 -23.55
CA GLU A 151 -10.67 -6.38 -22.25
C GLU A 151 -12.16 -6.36 -21.93
N LYS A 152 -12.56 -7.08 -20.89
CA LYS A 152 -13.85 -6.84 -20.23
C LYS A 152 -13.84 -5.45 -19.57
N ASN A 153 -14.64 -4.54 -20.12
CA ASN A 153 -14.87 -3.25 -19.49
C ASN A 153 -15.78 -3.40 -18.27
N HIS A 154 -15.19 -3.45 -17.09
CA HIS A 154 -15.94 -3.43 -15.83
C HIS A 154 -16.57 -2.05 -15.61
N THR A 155 -17.77 -1.99 -15.07
CA THR A 155 -18.34 -0.77 -14.49
C THR A 155 -18.00 -0.71 -13.01
N PHE A 156 -17.99 0.48 -12.37
CA PHE A 156 -17.78 0.59 -10.92
C PHE A 156 -18.81 -0.27 -10.14
N ALA A 157 -20.07 -0.29 -10.60
CA ALA A 157 -21.10 -1.13 -10.01
C ALA A 157 -20.80 -2.64 -10.14
N SER A 158 -20.19 -3.08 -11.24
CA SER A 158 -19.78 -4.49 -11.40
C SER A 158 -18.62 -4.88 -10.49
N VAL A 159 -17.70 -3.97 -10.20
CA VAL A 159 -16.60 -4.19 -9.24
C VAL A 159 -17.18 -4.34 -7.83
N LEU A 160 -18.10 -3.46 -7.42
CA LEU A 160 -18.75 -3.51 -6.11
C LEU A 160 -19.68 -4.73 -5.93
N LYS A 161 -20.08 -5.39 -7.02
CA LYS A 161 -20.81 -6.67 -6.96
C LYS A 161 -19.90 -7.90 -6.97
N ASN A 162 -18.60 -7.71 -7.18
CA ASN A 162 -17.64 -8.82 -7.20
C ASN A 162 -17.37 -9.29 -5.76
N ARG A 163 -17.77 -10.54 -5.46
CA ARG A 163 -17.60 -11.13 -4.11
C ARG A 163 -16.13 -11.16 -3.66
N ALA A 164 -15.21 -11.51 -4.55
CA ALA A 164 -13.81 -11.54 -4.20
C ALA A 164 -13.29 -10.14 -3.84
N PHE A 165 -13.69 -9.12 -4.63
CA PHE A 165 -13.36 -7.73 -4.34
C PHE A 165 -13.87 -7.31 -2.95
N LEU A 166 -15.14 -7.56 -2.64
CA LEU A 166 -15.73 -7.16 -1.35
C LEU A 166 -15.04 -7.82 -0.16
N LEU A 167 -14.69 -9.11 -0.26
CA LEU A 167 -14.04 -9.83 0.83
C LEU A 167 -12.65 -9.25 1.12
N TYR A 168 -11.84 -9.00 0.09
CA TYR A 168 -10.52 -8.38 0.25
C TYR A 168 -10.61 -6.91 0.64
N PHE A 169 -11.58 -6.17 0.08
CA PHE A 169 -11.82 -4.77 0.42
C PHE A 169 -12.19 -4.59 1.88
N THR A 170 -13.08 -5.46 2.42
CA THR A 170 -13.46 -5.42 3.83
C THR A 170 -12.27 -5.69 4.74
N ALA A 171 -11.45 -6.70 4.43
CA ALA A 171 -10.26 -6.99 5.21
C ALA A 171 -9.26 -5.82 5.19
N TRP A 172 -9.05 -5.22 4.01
CA TRP A 172 -8.19 -4.06 3.83
C TRP A 172 -8.71 -2.82 4.57
N LEU A 173 -10.01 -2.56 4.49
CA LEU A 173 -10.65 -1.46 5.22
C LEU A 173 -10.49 -1.63 6.73
N MET A 174 -10.74 -2.83 7.26
CA MET A 174 -10.57 -3.11 8.68
C MET A 174 -9.12 -2.92 9.13
N PHE A 175 -8.15 -3.45 8.37
CA PHE A 175 -6.73 -3.27 8.66
C PHE A 175 -6.37 -1.78 8.68
N SER A 176 -6.74 -1.02 7.64
CA SER A 176 -6.40 0.40 7.52
C SER A 176 -7.02 1.24 8.66
N LEU A 177 -8.27 0.94 9.05
CA LEU A 177 -8.92 1.63 10.18
C LEU A 177 -8.25 1.32 11.51
N ILE A 178 -7.89 0.07 11.75
CA ILE A 178 -7.21 -0.36 12.97
C ILE A 178 -5.86 0.33 13.07
N ASP A 179 -5.07 0.27 11.99
CA ASP A 179 -3.74 0.89 11.90
C ASP A 179 -3.81 2.41 12.11
N GLY A 180 -4.71 3.11 11.39
CA GLY A 180 -4.88 4.55 11.52
C GLY A 180 -5.32 4.99 12.92
N PHE A 181 -6.30 4.33 13.52
CA PHE A 181 -6.79 4.68 14.86
C PHE A 181 -5.75 4.40 15.93
N GLN A 182 -5.08 3.26 15.83
CA GLN A 182 -4.07 2.87 16.80
C GLN A 182 -2.84 3.78 16.71
N THR A 183 -2.42 4.18 15.51
CA THR A 183 -1.32 5.13 15.29
C THR A 183 -1.59 6.47 16.00
N VAL A 184 -2.82 7.00 15.96
CA VAL A 184 -3.20 8.21 16.72
C VAL A 184 -3.00 8.00 18.20
N VAL A 185 -3.58 6.92 18.77
CA VAL A 185 -3.47 6.65 20.21
C VAL A 185 -2.02 6.51 20.64
N MET A 186 -1.20 5.82 19.86
CA MET A 186 0.21 5.58 20.17
C MET A 186 1.06 6.85 20.11
N ASN A 187 0.83 7.72 19.14
CA ASN A 187 1.53 9.00 19.03
C ASN A 187 1.33 9.86 20.27
N PHE A 188 0.15 9.82 20.89
CA PHE A 188 -0.15 10.60 22.11
C PHE A 188 0.26 9.91 23.41
N LYS A 189 0.07 8.58 23.51
CA LYS A 189 0.26 7.84 24.77
C LYS A 189 1.63 7.21 24.93
N ALA A 190 2.35 6.99 23.84
CA ALA A 190 3.61 6.27 23.81
C ALA A 190 4.74 7.04 23.12
N ALA A 191 4.79 8.37 23.33
CA ALA A 191 5.78 9.24 22.72
C ALA A 191 7.24 8.83 23.01
N GLU A 192 7.49 8.20 24.17
CA GLU A 192 8.80 7.66 24.55
C GLU A 192 9.28 6.53 23.64
N PHE A 193 8.35 5.81 23.00
CA PHE A 193 8.64 4.74 22.04
C PHE A 193 8.53 5.21 20.57
N ALA A 194 8.47 6.52 20.32
CA ALA A 194 8.36 7.08 18.96
C ALA A 194 9.47 6.62 18.00
N PHE A 195 10.66 6.28 18.51
CA PHE A 195 11.75 5.72 17.72
C PHE A 195 11.33 4.40 17.02
N PHE A 196 10.62 3.52 17.76
CA PHE A 196 10.17 2.25 17.20
C PHE A 196 9.16 2.46 16.07
N MET A 197 8.18 3.34 16.25
CA MET A 197 7.13 3.62 15.26
C MET A 197 7.64 4.40 14.05
N LYS A 198 8.55 5.37 14.25
CA LYS A 198 8.98 6.28 13.17
C LYS A 198 10.19 5.81 12.38
N ILE A 199 11.00 4.91 12.94
CA ILE A 199 12.25 4.45 12.32
C ILE A 199 12.27 2.93 12.17
N VAL A 200 12.09 2.17 13.26
CA VAL A 200 12.23 0.70 13.22
C VAL A 200 11.15 0.08 12.34
N GLU A 201 9.89 0.43 12.56
CA GLU A 201 8.75 -0.11 11.84
C GLU A 201 8.84 0.15 10.31
N PRO A 202 9.05 1.38 9.79
CA PRO A 202 9.21 1.60 8.36
C PRO A 202 10.45 0.90 7.76
N CYS A 203 11.54 0.76 8.52
CA CYS A 203 12.69 -0.03 8.09
C CYS A 203 12.33 -1.50 7.95
N VAL A 204 11.65 -2.08 8.94
CA VAL A 204 11.19 -3.47 8.89
C VAL A 204 10.19 -3.63 7.74
N ALA A 205 9.27 -2.68 7.54
CA ALA A 205 8.32 -2.71 6.42
C ALA A 205 9.02 -2.75 5.06
N ALA A 206 10.08 -1.95 4.88
CA ALA A 206 10.87 -1.96 3.65
C ALA A 206 11.49 -3.35 3.40
N PHE A 207 12.23 -3.88 4.37
CA PHE A 207 12.89 -5.18 4.20
C PHE A 207 11.90 -6.33 4.08
N SER A 208 10.82 -6.32 4.87
CA SER A 208 9.79 -7.36 4.79
C SER A 208 9.08 -7.37 3.44
N ALA A 209 8.78 -6.20 2.86
CA ALA A 209 8.22 -6.12 1.52
C ALA A 209 9.11 -6.84 0.50
N LEU A 210 10.43 -6.66 0.58
CA LEU A 210 11.39 -7.30 -0.33
C LEU A 210 11.40 -8.83 -0.15
N PHE A 211 11.60 -9.31 1.08
CA PHE A 211 11.77 -10.74 1.34
C PHE A 211 10.46 -11.51 1.20
N VAL A 212 9.39 -10.98 1.76
CA VAL A 212 8.11 -11.68 1.76
C VAL A 212 7.40 -11.52 0.42
N GLY A 213 7.70 -10.49 -0.37
CA GLY A 213 7.28 -10.43 -1.77
C GLY A 213 7.64 -11.71 -2.55
N ALA A 214 8.80 -12.30 -2.27
CA ALA A 214 9.19 -13.60 -2.83
C ALA A 214 8.38 -14.78 -2.23
N ILE A 215 8.06 -14.73 -0.94
CA ILE A 215 7.27 -15.78 -0.25
C ILE A 215 5.83 -15.78 -0.74
N LEU A 216 5.25 -14.61 -1.02
CA LEU A 216 3.90 -14.46 -1.58
C LEU A 216 3.72 -15.25 -2.88
N ASP A 217 4.74 -15.28 -3.70
CA ASP A 217 4.71 -16.00 -4.98
C ASP A 217 4.74 -17.52 -4.78
N VAL A 218 5.22 -18.02 -3.64
CA VAL A 218 5.38 -19.45 -3.34
C VAL A 218 4.23 -20.02 -2.52
N VAL A 219 3.86 -19.34 -1.44
CA VAL A 219 2.90 -19.83 -0.43
C VAL A 219 1.45 -19.55 -0.82
N GLY A 220 1.23 -18.50 -1.60
CA GLY A 220 -0.09 -17.96 -1.95
C GLY A 220 -0.41 -16.68 -1.18
N ARG A 221 -1.24 -15.83 -1.81
CA ARG A 221 -1.54 -14.48 -1.31
C ARG A 221 -2.41 -14.51 -0.07
N LYS A 222 -3.50 -15.28 -0.13
CA LYS A 222 -4.47 -15.42 0.95
C LYS A 222 -3.86 -15.98 2.24
N ARG A 223 -3.08 -17.06 2.12
CA ARG A 223 -2.47 -17.72 3.30
C ARG A 223 -1.55 -16.78 4.05
N VAL A 224 -0.75 -16.01 3.32
CA VAL A 224 0.17 -15.05 3.91
C VAL A 224 -0.60 -13.91 4.59
N LEU A 225 -1.67 -13.37 3.99
CA LEU A 225 -2.51 -12.35 4.62
C LEU A 225 -3.13 -12.81 5.92
N VAL A 226 -3.71 -14.01 5.94
CA VAL A 226 -4.29 -14.59 7.16
C VAL A 226 -3.24 -14.69 8.26
N PHE A 227 -2.05 -15.22 7.92
CA PHE A 227 -0.96 -15.33 8.87
C PHE A 227 -0.54 -13.98 9.46
N ILE A 228 -0.41 -12.96 8.60
CA ILE A 228 0.03 -11.62 9.03
C ILE A 228 -0.99 -10.97 9.96
N PHE A 229 -2.28 -11.06 9.65
CA PHE A 229 -3.33 -10.48 10.50
C PHE A 229 -3.37 -11.15 11.86
N ILE A 230 -3.21 -12.46 11.92
CA ILE A 230 -3.10 -13.21 13.18
C ILE A 230 -1.83 -12.78 13.95
N PHE A 231 -0.69 -12.73 13.26
CA PHE A 231 0.59 -12.37 13.87
C PHE A 231 0.58 -10.95 14.45
N LEU A 232 0.05 -9.98 13.71
CA LEU A 232 -0.10 -8.62 14.20
C LEU A 232 -1.14 -8.53 15.32
N GLY A 233 -2.25 -9.27 15.24
CA GLY A 233 -3.24 -9.35 16.31
C GLY A 233 -2.63 -9.85 17.63
N VAL A 234 -1.77 -10.86 17.57
CA VAL A 234 -1.01 -11.33 18.73
C VAL A 234 -0.05 -10.25 19.24
N ALA A 235 0.63 -9.53 18.34
CA ALA A 235 1.56 -8.47 18.74
C ALA A 235 0.84 -7.32 19.47
N TYR A 236 -0.33 -6.91 18.98
CA TYR A 236 -1.17 -5.93 19.69
C TYR A 236 -1.63 -6.44 21.07
N ALA A 237 -2.02 -7.72 21.18
CA ALA A 237 -2.40 -8.29 22.47
C ALA A 237 -1.23 -8.29 23.46
N VAL A 238 -0.04 -8.69 23.02
CA VAL A 238 1.19 -8.69 23.85
C VAL A 238 1.53 -7.28 24.31
N LEU A 239 1.52 -6.30 23.39
CA LEU A 239 1.80 -4.92 23.73
C LEU A 239 0.71 -4.31 24.66
N GLY A 240 -0.56 -4.69 24.46
CA GLY A 240 -1.65 -4.28 25.32
C GLY A 240 -1.53 -4.78 26.77
N LEU A 241 -0.99 -5.99 26.94
CA LEU A 241 -0.73 -6.60 28.26
C LEU A 241 0.54 -6.03 28.92
N PHE A 242 1.56 -5.69 28.14
CA PHE A 242 2.86 -5.22 28.63
C PHE A 242 3.30 -3.92 27.98
N PRO A 243 2.56 -2.81 28.14
CA PRO A 243 2.77 -1.58 27.37
C PRO A 243 4.09 -0.85 27.69
N TYR A 244 4.70 -1.14 28.85
CA TYR A 244 5.98 -0.55 29.26
C TYR A 244 7.19 -1.47 29.04
N SER A 245 6.99 -2.65 28.50
CA SER A 245 8.08 -3.59 28.22
C SER A 245 8.79 -3.28 26.90
N LEU A 246 10.09 -3.05 26.92
CA LEU A 246 10.89 -2.85 25.72
C LEU A 246 10.79 -4.05 24.76
N ILE A 247 10.74 -5.28 25.31
CA ILE A 247 10.61 -6.51 24.50
C ILE A 247 9.28 -6.52 23.74
N SER A 248 8.18 -6.09 24.40
CA SER A 248 6.86 -5.99 23.74
C SER A 248 6.86 -4.96 22.61
N TRP A 249 7.57 -3.83 22.77
CA TRP A 249 7.74 -2.82 21.74
C TRP A 249 8.57 -3.31 20.56
N ILE A 250 9.66 -4.02 20.80
CA ILE A 250 10.47 -4.63 19.74
C ILE A 250 9.62 -5.65 18.97
N PHE A 251 8.92 -6.53 19.68
CA PHE A 251 8.06 -7.55 19.08
C PHE A 251 6.95 -6.92 18.23
N TYR A 252 6.26 -5.92 18.78
CA TYR A 252 5.21 -5.17 18.08
C TYR A 252 5.76 -4.48 16.82
N SER A 253 6.83 -3.69 16.93
CA SER A 253 7.38 -2.93 15.80
C SER A 253 7.87 -3.83 14.65
N VAL A 254 8.39 -5.03 14.98
CA VAL A 254 8.75 -6.03 13.96
C VAL A 254 7.49 -6.62 13.33
N ALA A 255 6.50 -6.99 14.13
CA ALA A 255 5.26 -7.58 13.61
C ALA A 255 4.48 -6.59 12.75
N ASP A 256 4.39 -5.34 13.19
CA ASP A 256 3.67 -4.27 12.50
C ASP A 256 4.39 -3.87 11.20
N GLY A 257 5.70 -3.67 11.25
CA GLY A 257 6.50 -3.42 10.04
C GLY A 257 6.37 -4.56 9.01
N VAL A 258 6.39 -5.82 9.45
CA VAL A 258 6.13 -6.97 8.57
C VAL A 258 4.71 -6.90 7.99
N ALA A 259 3.71 -6.60 8.82
CA ALA A 259 2.32 -6.55 8.39
C ALA A 259 2.08 -5.40 7.39
N ILE A 260 2.59 -4.20 7.66
CA ILE A 260 2.50 -3.04 6.76
C ILE A 260 3.20 -3.35 5.44
N GLY A 261 4.45 -3.80 5.46
CA GLY A 261 5.20 -4.12 4.24
C GLY A 261 4.45 -5.09 3.33
N LEU A 262 3.87 -6.13 3.89
CA LEU A 262 3.11 -7.14 3.17
C LEU A 262 1.72 -6.70 2.73
N ALA A 263 0.99 -6.02 3.61
CA ALA A 263 -0.33 -5.50 3.28
C ALA A 263 -0.24 -4.52 2.10
N PHE A 264 0.78 -3.67 2.07
CA PHE A 264 1.00 -2.76 0.95
C PHE A 264 1.37 -3.49 -0.34
N VAL A 265 2.26 -4.51 -0.32
CA VAL A 265 2.52 -5.33 -1.53
C VAL A 265 1.23 -5.93 -2.05
N LEU A 266 0.42 -6.49 -1.18
CA LEU A 266 -0.79 -7.21 -1.57
C LEU A 266 -1.91 -6.27 -1.99
N PHE A 267 -2.28 -5.29 -1.16
CA PHE A 267 -3.44 -4.44 -1.41
C PHE A 267 -3.16 -3.23 -2.29
N MET A 268 -1.92 -2.75 -2.38
CA MET A 268 -1.61 -1.66 -3.31
C MET A 268 -1.22 -2.15 -4.71
N ILE A 269 -0.61 -3.36 -4.81
CA ILE A 269 -0.04 -3.80 -6.09
C ILE A 269 -0.72 -5.07 -6.63
N VAL A 270 -0.84 -6.15 -5.83
CA VAL A 270 -1.07 -7.49 -6.39
C VAL A 270 -2.55 -7.83 -6.52
N ILE A 271 -3.33 -7.73 -5.44
CA ILE A 271 -4.66 -8.34 -5.31
C ILE A 271 -5.66 -7.78 -6.33
N TRP A 272 -5.73 -6.47 -6.47
CA TRP A 272 -6.71 -5.83 -7.35
C TRP A 272 -6.50 -6.18 -8.82
N GLY A 273 -5.25 -6.33 -9.22
CA GLY A 273 -4.91 -6.78 -10.57
C GLY A 273 -5.19 -8.25 -10.81
N GLU A 274 -5.08 -9.12 -9.79
CA GLU A 274 -5.33 -10.55 -9.90
C GLU A 274 -6.83 -10.88 -9.85
N ILE A 275 -7.62 -10.14 -9.08
CA ILE A 275 -9.07 -10.33 -9.01
C ILE A 275 -9.77 -9.81 -10.28
N SER A 276 -9.21 -8.79 -10.92
CA SER A 276 -9.78 -8.23 -12.14
C SER A 276 -9.46 -9.12 -13.33
N VAL A 277 -10.44 -9.77 -13.90
CA VAL A 277 -10.26 -10.46 -15.19
C VAL A 277 -10.30 -9.42 -16.30
N GLY A 278 -9.14 -8.91 -16.71
CA GLY A 278 -9.00 -7.89 -17.77
C GLY A 278 -8.55 -6.52 -17.25
N ASN A 279 -9.40 -5.49 -17.38
CA ASN A 279 -9.07 -4.12 -16.98
C ASN A 279 -9.15 -3.91 -15.47
N SER A 280 -8.01 -3.74 -14.80
CA SER A 280 -7.92 -3.61 -13.34
C SER A 280 -8.01 -2.18 -12.82
N VAL A 281 -8.02 -1.16 -13.70
CA VAL A 281 -7.97 0.25 -13.32
C VAL A 281 -9.05 0.63 -12.29
N LYS A 282 -10.29 0.16 -12.48
CA LYS A 282 -11.40 0.44 -11.55
C LYS A 282 -11.28 -0.29 -10.22
N PHE A 283 -10.67 -1.48 -10.23
CA PHE A 283 -10.37 -2.23 -9.02
C PHE A 283 -9.33 -1.49 -8.18
N TYR A 284 -8.28 -0.93 -8.80
CA TYR A 284 -7.29 -0.12 -8.11
C TYR A 284 -7.85 1.20 -7.59
N ALA A 285 -8.69 1.88 -8.38
CA ALA A 285 -9.32 3.14 -7.94
C ALA A 285 -10.17 2.94 -6.68
N LEU A 286 -10.98 1.88 -6.62
CA LEU A 286 -11.79 1.57 -5.45
C LEU A 286 -10.96 0.94 -4.33
N GLY A 287 -10.02 0.06 -4.67
CA GLY A 287 -9.18 -0.66 -3.70
C GLY A 287 -8.22 0.25 -2.92
N GLY A 288 -7.90 1.42 -3.44
CA GLY A 288 -7.10 2.43 -2.72
C GLY A 288 -7.90 3.24 -1.68
N ILE A 289 -9.23 3.27 -1.76
CA ILE A 289 -10.09 4.08 -0.87
C ILE A 289 -9.89 3.76 0.61
N PRO A 290 -9.82 2.50 1.06
CA PRO A 290 -9.72 2.17 2.47
C PRO A 290 -8.59 2.88 3.21
N PHE A 291 -7.42 2.97 2.59
CA PHE A 291 -6.26 3.61 3.18
C PHE A 291 -6.49 5.11 3.46
N PHE A 292 -6.93 5.86 2.44
CA PHE A 292 -7.19 7.30 2.61
C PHE A 292 -8.42 7.59 3.45
N LEU A 293 -9.44 6.73 3.40
CA LEU A 293 -10.62 6.84 4.26
C LEU A 293 -10.25 6.64 5.74
N ALA A 294 -9.39 5.68 6.04
CA ALA A 294 -8.89 5.45 7.39
C ALA A 294 -8.08 6.65 7.91
N GLU A 295 -7.25 7.26 7.07
CA GLU A 295 -6.51 8.47 7.39
C GLU A 295 -7.47 9.63 7.75
N ILE A 296 -8.48 9.87 6.92
CA ILE A 296 -9.49 10.91 7.20
C ILE A 296 -10.22 10.63 8.51
N LEU A 297 -10.69 9.41 8.71
CA LEU A 297 -11.44 9.05 9.90
C LEU A 297 -10.59 9.13 11.17
N SER A 298 -9.31 8.73 11.11
CA SER A 298 -8.39 8.85 12.24
C SER A 298 -8.14 10.32 12.63
N LEU A 299 -8.01 11.22 11.66
CA LEU A 299 -7.87 12.66 11.89
C LEU A 299 -9.15 13.27 12.49
N VAL A 300 -10.32 12.93 11.93
CA VAL A 300 -11.61 13.47 12.41
C VAL A 300 -11.95 12.96 13.81
N LEU A 301 -11.62 11.70 14.10
CA LEU A 301 -11.90 11.05 15.39
C LEU A 301 -10.77 11.25 16.40
N GLU A 302 -9.67 11.88 16.04
CA GLU A 302 -8.51 12.13 16.92
C GLU A 302 -8.91 12.64 18.32
N PRO A 303 -9.79 13.64 18.51
CA PRO A 303 -10.16 14.12 19.83
C PRO A 303 -10.80 13.05 20.73
N PHE A 304 -11.46 12.07 20.13
CA PHE A 304 -12.06 10.93 20.84
C PHE A 304 -11.05 9.81 21.08
N LEU A 305 -10.19 9.53 20.10
CA LEU A 305 -9.17 8.48 20.18
C LEU A 305 -8.13 8.76 21.26
N ILE A 306 -7.76 10.02 21.46
CA ILE A 306 -6.83 10.44 22.54
C ILE A 306 -7.37 10.10 23.94
N LEU A 307 -8.70 10.07 24.12
CA LEU A 307 -9.33 9.73 25.39
C LEU A 307 -9.28 8.22 25.69
N VAL A 308 -9.07 7.39 24.69
CA VAL A 308 -9.03 5.92 24.85
C VAL A 308 -7.74 5.52 25.59
N PRO A 309 -7.82 4.70 26.66
CA PRO A 309 -6.62 4.13 27.28
C PRO A 309 -5.83 3.27 26.30
N GLN A 310 -4.50 3.36 26.34
CA GLN A 310 -3.62 2.62 25.42
C GLN A 310 -3.88 1.11 25.42
N SER A 311 -4.00 0.49 26.59
CA SER A 311 -4.27 -0.95 26.72
C SER A 311 -5.60 -1.35 26.08
N SER A 312 -6.64 -0.51 26.25
CA SER A 312 -7.95 -0.75 25.62
C SER A 312 -7.89 -0.61 24.11
N ALA A 313 -7.19 0.40 23.59
CA ALA A 313 -7.01 0.59 22.15
C ALA A 313 -6.30 -0.62 21.51
N LEU A 314 -5.22 -1.09 22.13
CA LEU A 314 -4.45 -2.23 21.65
C LEU A 314 -5.24 -3.56 21.73
N SER A 315 -6.01 -3.75 22.80
CA SER A 315 -6.89 -4.92 22.93
C SER A 315 -7.99 -4.93 21.88
N LEU A 316 -8.61 -3.77 21.60
CA LEU A 316 -9.59 -3.62 20.54
C LEU A 316 -8.96 -3.82 19.15
N ALA A 317 -7.78 -3.28 18.90
CA ALA A 317 -7.03 -3.47 17.66
C ALA A 317 -6.76 -4.96 17.41
N SER A 318 -6.28 -5.68 18.44
CA SER A 318 -6.08 -7.14 18.40
C SER A 318 -7.37 -7.88 18.04
N PHE A 319 -8.47 -7.59 18.77
CA PHE A 319 -9.78 -8.21 18.54
C PHE A 319 -10.29 -7.99 17.13
N PHE A 320 -10.26 -6.76 16.64
CA PHE A 320 -10.73 -6.44 15.29
C PHE A 320 -9.85 -7.02 14.19
N LEU A 321 -8.54 -7.18 14.41
CA LEU A 321 -7.67 -7.88 13.46
C LEU A 321 -8.05 -9.37 13.34
N PHE A 322 -8.37 -10.05 14.44
CA PHE A 322 -8.87 -11.42 14.35
C PHE A 322 -10.22 -11.50 13.60
N ILE A 323 -11.10 -10.51 13.78
CA ILE A 323 -12.34 -10.43 12.99
C ILE A 323 -12.03 -10.19 11.51
N ALA A 324 -11.02 -9.36 11.19
CA ALA A 324 -10.61 -9.09 9.81
C ALA A 324 -10.07 -10.32 9.06
N VAL A 325 -9.70 -11.38 9.78
CA VAL A 325 -9.37 -12.68 9.19
C VAL A 325 -10.59 -13.36 8.57
N ILE A 326 -11.78 -13.14 9.11
CA ILE A 326 -13.01 -13.81 8.66
C ILE A 326 -13.28 -13.61 7.17
N PRO A 327 -13.34 -12.37 6.63
CA PRO A 327 -13.52 -12.17 5.19
C PRO A 327 -12.39 -12.80 4.37
N LEU A 328 -11.15 -12.82 4.87
CA LEU A 328 -10.03 -13.46 4.18
C LEU A 328 -10.18 -14.98 4.09
N VAL A 329 -10.72 -15.63 5.12
CA VAL A 329 -10.99 -17.08 5.08
C VAL A 329 -11.93 -17.44 3.96
N PHE A 330 -12.95 -16.61 3.71
CA PHE A 330 -13.93 -16.82 2.63
C PHE A 330 -13.48 -16.28 1.27
N ALA A 331 -12.41 -15.46 1.21
CA ALA A 331 -11.87 -14.95 -0.03
C ALA A 331 -11.23 -16.09 -0.85
N PRO A 332 -11.32 -16.05 -2.20
CA PRO A 332 -10.60 -16.99 -3.04
C PRO A 332 -9.08 -16.73 -3.00
N GLU A 333 -8.26 -17.74 -3.23
CA GLU A 333 -6.84 -17.53 -3.50
C GLU A 333 -6.71 -16.83 -4.86
N THR A 334 -5.86 -15.77 -4.92
CA THR A 334 -5.68 -15.01 -6.16
C THR A 334 -4.56 -15.56 -7.04
N LEU A 335 -3.60 -16.29 -6.45
CA LEU A 335 -2.60 -17.00 -7.22
C LEU A 335 -3.25 -18.21 -7.92
N PRO A 336 -3.12 -18.36 -9.25
CA PRO A 336 -3.71 -19.48 -9.97
C PRO A 336 -3.28 -20.83 -9.42
N GLU A 337 -4.23 -21.73 -9.22
CA GLU A 337 -4.01 -23.09 -8.70
C GLU A 337 -3.00 -23.87 -9.52
N ARG A 338 -2.99 -23.63 -10.84
CA ARG A 338 -2.00 -24.22 -11.75
C ARG A 338 -0.57 -23.88 -11.34
N VAL A 339 -0.30 -22.63 -10.99
CA VAL A 339 1.03 -22.16 -10.56
C VAL A 339 1.44 -22.84 -9.25
N LEU A 340 0.50 -22.96 -8.31
CA LEU A 340 0.77 -23.67 -7.05
C LEU A 340 1.08 -25.15 -7.28
N ARG A 341 0.26 -25.84 -8.08
CA ARG A 341 0.46 -27.27 -8.41
C ARG A 341 1.75 -27.54 -9.17
N GLU A 342 2.09 -26.70 -10.15
CA GLU A 342 3.36 -26.85 -10.90
C GLU A 342 4.58 -26.71 -9.97
N ARG A 343 4.51 -25.82 -8.98
CA ARG A 343 5.58 -25.64 -7.98
C ARG A 343 5.67 -26.80 -7.01
N GLU A 344 4.54 -27.29 -6.51
CA GLU A 344 4.50 -28.49 -5.67
C GLU A 344 5.12 -29.68 -6.40
N LEU A 345 4.78 -29.88 -7.67
CA LEU A 345 5.36 -30.91 -8.51
C LEU A 345 6.88 -30.76 -8.68
N ARG A 346 7.37 -29.55 -8.96
CA ARG A 346 8.81 -29.28 -9.08
C ARG A 346 9.54 -29.55 -7.76
N SER A 347 8.99 -29.09 -6.64
CA SER A 347 9.58 -29.34 -5.32
C SER A 347 9.65 -30.82 -4.98
N TYR A 348 8.61 -31.58 -5.34
CA TYR A 348 8.57 -33.04 -5.17
C TYR A 348 9.62 -33.75 -6.06
N ILE A 349 9.75 -33.35 -7.31
CA ILE A 349 10.76 -33.87 -8.24
C ILE A 349 12.18 -33.59 -7.72
N GLU A 350 12.44 -32.38 -7.25
CA GLU A 350 13.74 -32.01 -6.66
C GLU A 350 14.04 -32.79 -5.40
N TRP A 351 13.05 -32.97 -4.53
CA TRP A 351 13.18 -33.81 -3.34
C TRP A 351 13.50 -35.26 -3.71
N ALA A 352 12.75 -35.83 -4.64
CA ALA A 352 12.98 -37.19 -5.12
C ALA A 352 14.39 -37.37 -5.75
N LYS A 353 14.88 -36.38 -6.51
CA LYS A 353 16.25 -36.38 -7.03
C LYS A 353 17.28 -36.37 -5.90
N ARG A 354 17.13 -35.52 -4.89
CA ARG A 354 18.04 -35.48 -3.73
C ARG A 354 18.04 -36.79 -2.93
N VAL A 355 16.88 -37.41 -2.76
CA VAL A 355 16.77 -38.73 -2.12
C VAL A 355 17.51 -39.78 -2.94
N ARG A 356 17.27 -39.84 -4.25
CA ARG A 356 17.97 -40.76 -5.16
C ARG A 356 19.49 -40.58 -5.09
N GLU A 357 20.00 -39.35 -5.15
CA GLU A 357 21.44 -39.05 -5.07
C GLU A 357 22.08 -39.51 -3.76
N LYS A 358 21.34 -39.43 -2.62
CA LYS A 358 21.80 -39.93 -1.33
C LYS A 358 21.94 -41.48 -1.32
N PHE A 359 21.03 -42.19 -1.98
CA PHE A 359 21.05 -43.64 -2.05
C PHE A 359 21.97 -44.21 -3.14
N THR A 360 22.37 -43.39 -4.12
CA THR A 360 23.31 -43.84 -5.19
C THR A 360 24.77 -43.51 -4.89
N LYS A 361 25.05 -42.67 -3.88
CA LYS A 361 26.42 -42.32 -3.41
C LYS A 361 26.86 -43.07 -2.14
N GLY A 362 26.02 -43.91 -1.56
CA GLY A 362 26.36 -44.85 -0.50
C GLY A 362 26.41 -46.23 -1.08
#